data_aa8b060ed8e1db508e2781438720673c
#
_entry.id   aa8b060ed8e1db508e2781438720673c
#
_cell.length_a   1.000
_cell.length_b   1.000
_cell.length_c   1.000
_cell.angle_alpha   90.00
_cell.angle_beta   90.00
_cell.angle_gamma   90.00
#
_symmetry.space_group_name_H-M   'P 1'
#
loop_
_entity.id
_entity.type
_entity.pdbx_description
1 polymer ?
#
loop_
_entity_poly.entity_id
_entity_poly.type
_entity_poly.pdbx_seq_one_letter_code
_entity_poly.pdbx_strand_id
1 'polypeptide(L)'
;RHGNRKELVCPYHQWSYALDGKLQGVPFRRGVRQDGKVNGGMPADFDPKDHGLTRLKVAIRGGVVFASFDHQIESLEDYMGPVILKYFDRLFNGRQLKILGYNRQRIPGNWKLMQENIKDPYHPGLLHTWFVTFGLWRADNKSELRMDDKHRHAAMISTRGAAGQATGGASDVTQVSSFKASMELNDPSFLDIVPEPWWGGPTAVMMTLFPSVIFQQQVNSVSTRHIQPDGHGA
;
A
#
# COMPACT_ATOMS: atom_id res chain seq x y z
N ARG A 1 7.48 12.16 -10.46
CA ARG A 1 7.91 13.52 -10.84
C ARG A 1 7.43 14.47 -9.76
N HIS A 2 8.26 15.46 -9.44
CA HIS A 2 7.97 16.48 -8.42
C HIS A 2 7.90 17.85 -9.11
N GLY A 3 7.11 18.75 -8.57
CA GLY A 3 7.02 20.11 -9.07
C GLY A 3 5.77 20.83 -8.61
N ASN A 4 5.80 22.15 -8.78
CA ASN A 4 4.67 23.04 -8.55
C ASN A 4 4.33 23.69 -9.90
N ARG A 5 3.28 23.25 -10.53
CA ARG A 5 2.82 23.70 -11.85
C ARG A 5 1.39 24.22 -11.76
N LYS A 6 1.08 25.20 -12.61
CA LYS A 6 -0.29 25.76 -12.72
C LYS A 6 -1.19 24.95 -13.62
N GLU A 7 -0.62 24.02 -14.39
CA GLU A 7 -1.32 23.15 -15.34
C GLU A 7 -0.66 21.77 -15.45
N LEU A 8 -1.41 20.79 -15.92
CA LEU A 8 -0.94 19.45 -16.23
C LEU A 8 -0.87 19.32 -17.77
N VAL A 9 0.32 19.05 -18.29
CA VAL A 9 0.53 18.84 -19.73
C VAL A 9 0.77 17.36 -19.99
N CYS A 10 -0.06 16.79 -20.88
CA CYS A 10 0.09 15.42 -21.32
C CYS A 10 1.38 15.28 -22.15
N PRO A 11 2.31 14.37 -21.81
CA PRO A 11 3.56 14.26 -22.57
C PRO A 11 3.37 13.65 -23.96
N TYR A 12 2.21 13.09 -24.28
CA TYR A 12 1.97 12.41 -25.55
C TYR A 12 1.59 13.40 -26.65
N HIS A 13 0.48 14.15 -26.48
CA HIS A 13 0.02 15.12 -27.48
C HIS A 13 0.01 16.56 -26.97
N GLN A 14 0.62 16.83 -25.82
CA GLN A 14 0.75 18.15 -25.19
C GLN A 14 -0.59 18.84 -24.88
N TRP A 15 -1.67 18.09 -24.77
CA TRP A 15 -2.91 18.66 -24.24
C TRP A 15 -2.68 19.16 -22.83
N SER A 16 -3.10 20.39 -22.55
CA SER A 16 -2.93 20.98 -21.22
C SER A 16 -4.27 21.07 -20.50
N TYR A 17 -4.20 20.77 -19.20
CA TYR A 17 -5.36 20.75 -18.32
C TYR A 17 -5.11 21.64 -17.11
N ALA A 18 -6.15 22.35 -16.68
CA ALA A 18 -6.15 23.04 -15.40
C ALA A 18 -6.02 22.05 -14.24
N LEU A 19 -5.67 22.53 -13.05
CA LEU A 19 -5.57 21.69 -11.86
C LEU A 19 -6.93 21.11 -11.41
N ASP A 20 -8.05 21.69 -11.89
CA ASP A 20 -9.40 21.14 -11.70
C ASP A 20 -9.79 20.10 -12.76
N GLY A 21 -8.88 19.77 -13.69
CA GLY A 21 -9.05 18.77 -14.73
C GLY A 21 -9.69 19.27 -16.02
N LYS A 22 -10.06 20.54 -16.13
CA LYS A 22 -10.63 21.08 -17.38
C LYS A 22 -9.57 21.19 -18.46
N LEU A 23 -9.92 20.79 -19.69
CA LEU A 23 -9.04 20.96 -20.84
C LEU A 23 -8.90 22.45 -21.18
N GLN A 24 -7.66 22.95 -21.19
CA GLN A 24 -7.32 24.35 -21.46
C GLN A 24 -6.71 24.55 -22.83
N GLY A 25 -5.80 23.68 -23.22
CA GLY A 25 -5.04 23.83 -24.45
C GLY A 25 -4.95 22.54 -25.26
N VAL A 26 -5.13 22.68 -26.57
CA VAL A 26 -4.96 21.64 -27.56
C VAL A 26 -4.09 22.20 -28.69
N PRO A 27 -2.87 21.68 -28.87
CA PRO A 27 -2.01 22.10 -29.96
C PRO A 27 -2.71 21.93 -31.31
N PHE A 28 -2.51 22.89 -32.20
CA PHE A 28 -3.07 22.89 -33.55
C PHE A 28 -4.61 22.76 -33.61
N ARG A 29 -5.34 23.08 -32.55
CA ARG A 29 -6.81 22.99 -32.52
C ARG A 29 -7.47 23.67 -33.72
N ARG A 30 -6.96 24.84 -34.13
CA ARG A 30 -7.47 25.62 -35.25
C ARG A 30 -6.78 25.32 -36.56
N GLY A 31 -6.00 24.25 -36.63
CA GLY A 31 -5.16 23.92 -37.78
C GLY A 31 -3.91 24.80 -37.89
N VAL A 32 -3.17 24.60 -38.95
CA VAL A 32 -1.94 25.34 -39.25
C VAL A 32 -2.19 26.14 -40.56
N ARG A 33 -1.85 27.42 -40.52
CA ARG A 33 -1.95 28.27 -41.73
C ARG A 33 -0.70 28.08 -42.59
N GLN A 34 -0.91 27.64 -43.82
CA GLN A 34 0.12 27.48 -44.83
C GLN A 34 -0.42 28.00 -46.16
N ASP A 35 0.33 28.86 -46.85
CA ASP A 35 -0.04 29.46 -48.16
C ASP A 35 -1.43 30.11 -48.17
N GLY A 36 -1.79 30.81 -47.09
CA GLY A 36 -3.07 31.48 -46.93
C GLY A 36 -4.26 30.56 -46.60
N LYS A 37 -4.06 29.23 -46.58
CA LYS A 37 -5.09 28.24 -46.26
C LYS A 37 -4.84 27.64 -44.87
N VAL A 38 -5.91 27.27 -44.19
CA VAL A 38 -5.84 26.54 -42.92
C VAL A 38 -5.96 25.05 -43.22
N ASN A 39 -4.94 24.29 -42.79
CA ASN A 39 -4.89 22.84 -42.96
C ASN A 39 -4.98 22.14 -41.60
N GLY A 40 -5.73 21.04 -41.53
CA GLY A 40 -5.91 20.26 -40.29
C GLY A 40 -6.76 20.99 -39.25
N GLY A 41 -6.50 20.68 -37.99
CA GLY A 41 -7.29 21.15 -36.86
C GLY A 41 -8.23 20.09 -36.32
N MET A 42 -8.88 20.39 -35.19
CA MET A 42 -9.93 19.55 -34.63
C MET A 42 -11.23 19.72 -35.42
N PRO A 43 -12.15 18.73 -35.39
CA PRO A 43 -13.47 18.85 -36.01
C PRO A 43 -14.22 20.10 -35.53
N ALA A 44 -15.16 20.61 -36.34
CA ALA A 44 -15.90 21.84 -36.05
C ALA A 44 -16.75 21.74 -34.78
N ASP A 45 -17.17 20.54 -34.41
CA ASP A 45 -17.96 20.20 -33.22
C ASP A 45 -17.12 19.89 -31.99
N PHE A 46 -15.80 20.01 -32.09
CA PHE A 46 -14.90 19.76 -30.93
C PHE A 46 -15.11 20.83 -29.85
N ASP A 47 -15.70 20.41 -28.72
CA ASP A 47 -15.79 21.25 -27.51
C ASP A 47 -14.79 20.78 -26.43
N PRO A 48 -13.85 21.64 -26.03
CA PRO A 48 -12.91 21.29 -24.92
C PRO A 48 -13.59 20.90 -23.61
N LYS A 49 -14.83 21.32 -23.40
CA LYS A 49 -15.58 20.97 -22.19
C LYS A 49 -15.86 19.48 -22.08
N ASP A 50 -15.98 18.79 -23.21
CA ASP A 50 -16.27 17.36 -23.27
C ASP A 50 -15.03 16.48 -23.11
N HIS A 51 -13.84 17.10 -23.10
CA HIS A 51 -12.53 16.43 -23.09
C HIS A 51 -11.72 16.70 -21.82
N GLY A 52 -12.38 17.03 -20.72
CA GLY A 52 -11.73 17.16 -19.41
C GLY A 52 -11.26 15.82 -18.84
N LEU A 53 -10.40 15.89 -17.83
CA LEU A 53 -10.01 14.69 -17.07
C LEU A 53 -11.19 14.18 -16.24
N THR A 54 -11.33 12.87 -16.18
CA THR A 54 -12.33 12.22 -15.31
C THR A 54 -12.02 12.53 -13.85
N ARG A 55 -13.01 13.06 -13.13
CA ARG A 55 -12.88 13.31 -11.69
C ARG A 55 -13.01 12.02 -10.91
N LEU A 56 -12.28 11.94 -9.82
CA LEU A 56 -12.40 10.86 -8.85
C LEU A 56 -13.03 11.40 -7.55
N LYS A 57 -13.76 10.54 -6.84
CA LYS A 57 -14.11 10.80 -5.45
C LYS A 57 -12.88 10.56 -4.60
N VAL A 58 -12.46 11.56 -3.84
CA VAL A 58 -11.20 11.54 -3.07
C VAL A 58 -11.52 11.66 -1.58
N ALA A 59 -10.81 10.88 -0.77
CA ALA A 59 -10.78 11.02 0.68
C ALA A 59 -9.32 10.97 1.16
N ILE A 60 -9.04 11.68 2.27
CA ILE A 60 -7.70 11.74 2.86
C ILE A 60 -7.82 11.37 4.33
N ARG A 61 -7.00 10.42 4.77
CA ARG A 61 -6.89 10.05 6.18
C ARG A 61 -5.44 9.72 6.53
N GLY A 62 -4.94 10.27 7.63
CA GLY A 62 -3.56 10.04 8.09
C GLY A 62 -2.49 10.40 7.06
N GLY A 63 -2.77 11.34 6.13
CA GLY A 63 -1.88 11.71 5.03
C GLY A 63 -1.93 10.77 3.82
N VAL A 64 -2.70 9.68 3.88
CA VAL A 64 -2.92 8.76 2.76
C VAL A 64 -4.11 9.25 1.94
N VAL A 65 -3.92 9.33 0.61
CA VAL A 65 -4.95 9.75 -0.34
C VAL A 65 -5.59 8.51 -0.96
N PHE A 66 -6.88 8.39 -0.82
CA PHE A 66 -7.71 7.37 -1.45
C PHE A 66 -8.55 7.98 -2.56
N ALA A 67 -8.74 7.24 -3.63
CA ALA A 67 -9.54 7.71 -4.77
C ALA A 67 -10.38 6.56 -5.35
N SER A 68 -11.59 6.89 -5.80
CA SER A 68 -12.51 5.95 -6.44
C SER A 68 -13.09 6.56 -7.72
N PHE A 69 -13.27 5.74 -8.74
CA PHE A 69 -14.08 6.08 -9.92
C PHE A 69 -15.58 6.05 -9.63
N ASP A 70 -15.99 5.31 -8.61
CA ASP A 70 -17.37 5.27 -8.15
C ASP A 70 -17.65 6.45 -7.21
N HIS A 71 -18.41 7.41 -7.69
CA HIS A 71 -18.82 8.58 -6.91
C HIS A 71 -19.91 8.26 -5.86
N GLN A 72 -20.58 7.12 -5.98
CA GLN A 72 -21.61 6.66 -5.06
C GLN A 72 -21.03 5.76 -3.95
N ILE A 73 -19.73 5.44 -4.01
CA ILE A 73 -19.09 4.66 -2.95
C ILE A 73 -19.32 5.31 -1.59
N GLU A 74 -19.50 4.51 -0.56
CA GLU A 74 -19.65 4.96 0.83
C GLU A 74 -18.47 5.84 1.30
N SER A 75 -18.56 6.43 2.47
CA SER A 75 -17.43 7.16 3.06
C SER A 75 -16.23 6.24 3.26
N LEU A 76 -15.02 6.80 3.33
CA LEU A 76 -13.82 6.01 3.60
C LEU A 76 -13.91 5.31 4.95
N GLU A 77 -14.50 5.97 5.92
CA GLU A 77 -14.73 5.45 7.27
C GLU A 77 -15.68 4.25 7.27
N ASP A 78 -16.81 4.34 6.57
CA ASP A 78 -17.77 3.25 6.43
C ASP A 78 -17.20 2.10 5.59
N TYR A 79 -16.36 2.45 4.60
CA TYR A 79 -15.67 1.46 3.77
C TYR A 79 -14.68 0.62 4.57
N MET A 80 -13.85 1.25 5.38
CA MET A 80 -12.87 0.56 6.23
C MET A 80 -13.51 -0.15 7.42
N GLY A 81 -14.56 0.45 7.99
CA GLY A 81 -15.16 -0.01 9.24
C GLY A 81 -14.29 0.21 10.47
N PRO A 82 -14.87 0.14 11.68
CA PRO A 82 -14.22 0.54 12.93
C PRO A 82 -12.99 -0.33 13.27
N VAL A 83 -13.04 -1.60 12.92
CA VAL A 83 -11.93 -2.54 13.18
C VAL A 83 -10.67 -2.13 12.41
N ILE A 84 -10.81 -1.89 11.11
CA ILE A 84 -9.68 -1.53 10.25
C ILE A 84 -9.21 -0.12 10.56
N LEU A 85 -10.11 0.83 10.79
CA LEU A 85 -9.78 2.20 11.17
C LEU A 85 -8.89 2.26 12.40
N LYS A 86 -9.19 1.46 13.43
CA LYS A 86 -8.37 1.38 14.65
C LYS A 86 -6.90 1.09 14.34
N TYR A 87 -6.64 0.13 13.46
CA TYR A 87 -5.27 -0.24 13.10
C TYR A 87 -4.66 0.69 12.06
N PHE A 88 -5.45 1.25 11.16
CA PHE A 88 -5.00 2.26 10.23
C PHE A 88 -4.52 3.52 10.96
N ASP A 89 -5.31 4.04 11.88
CA ASP A 89 -4.97 5.23 12.67
C ASP A 89 -3.76 5.00 13.58
N ARG A 90 -3.52 3.75 14.00
CA ARG A 90 -2.30 3.39 14.69
C ARG A 90 -1.06 3.62 13.82
N LEU A 91 -1.12 3.25 12.54
CA LEU A 91 0.00 3.39 11.60
C LEU A 91 0.18 4.84 11.13
N PHE A 92 -0.91 5.51 10.87
CA PHE A 92 -0.97 6.86 10.29
C PHE A 92 -1.53 7.87 11.28
N ASN A 93 -0.89 7.99 12.42
CA ASN A 93 -1.34 8.77 13.59
C ASN A 93 -0.85 10.22 13.59
N GLY A 94 -0.45 10.76 12.45
CA GLY A 94 0.08 12.11 12.30
C GLY A 94 1.58 12.26 12.56
N ARG A 95 2.28 11.19 12.92
CA ARG A 95 3.75 11.22 13.02
C ARG A 95 4.38 11.37 11.64
N GLN A 96 5.51 12.04 11.60
CA GLN A 96 6.27 12.17 10.36
C GLN A 96 6.89 10.84 9.99
N LEU A 97 6.48 10.31 8.84
CA LEU A 97 7.06 9.12 8.22
C LEU A 97 8.10 9.53 7.17
N LYS A 98 9.23 8.84 7.15
CA LYS A 98 10.26 9.01 6.12
C LYS A 98 10.15 7.86 5.12
N ILE A 99 10.01 8.20 3.84
CA ILE A 99 10.05 7.20 2.78
C ILE A 99 11.51 6.72 2.61
N LEU A 100 11.74 5.44 2.84
CA LEU A 100 13.06 4.82 2.72
C LEU A 100 13.33 4.32 1.29
N GLY A 101 12.29 3.96 0.55
CA GLY A 101 12.43 3.49 -0.81
C GLY A 101 11.16 2.89 -1.39
N TYR A 102 11.28 2.47 -2.64
CA TYR A 102 10.22 1.81 -3.40
C TYR A 102 10.74 0.49 -3.95
N ASN A 103 9.91 -0.52 -3.89
CA ASN A 103 10.18 -1.82 -4.52
C ASN A 103 9.03 -2.17 -5.47
N ARG A 104 9.36 -2.67 -6.65
CA ARG A 104 8.39 -3.20 -7.59
C ARG A 104 8.74 -4.66 -7.88
N GLN A 105 7.77 -5.53 -7.68
CA GLN A 105 7.93 -6.95 -7.91
C GLN A 105 6.87 -7.42 -8.92
N ARG A 106 7.28 -8.29 -9.84
CA ARG A 106 6.37 -9.04 -10.70
C ARG A 106 6.36 -10.48 -10.20
N ILE A 107 5.19 -10.95 -9.79
CA ILE A 107 5.01 -12.27 -9.18
C ILE A 107 4.13 -13.08 -10.12
N PRO A 108 4.61 -14.19 -10.68
CA PRO A 108 3.81 -15.06 -11.53
C PRO A 108 2.85 -15.89 -10.65
N GLY A 109 1.67 -15.38 -10.40
CA GLY A 109 0.68 -16.03 -9.55
C GLY A 109 -0.62 -15.25 -9.46
N ASN A 110 -1.64 -15.88 -8.89
CA ASN A 110 -2.92 -15.23 -8.69
C ASN A 110 -2.79 -14.14 -7.59
N TRP A 111 -3.10 -12.90 -7.94
CA TRP A 111 -2.98 -11.75 -7.03
C TRP A 111 -3.75 -11.91 -5.71
N LYS A 112 -4.86 -12.66 -5.71
CA LYS A 112 -5.67 -12.93 -4.51
C LYS A 112 -4.91 -13.75 -3.47
N LEU A 113 -3.94 -14.57 -3.88
CA LEU A 113 -3.12 -15.33 -2.95
C LEU A 113 -2.26 -14.42 -2.06
N MET A 114 -1.85 -13.24 -2.54
CA MET A 114 -1.16 -12.28 -1.69
C MET A 114 -2.08 -11.74 -0.58
N GLN A 115 -3.36 -11.54 -0.86
CA GLN A 115 -4.34 -11.12 0.14
C GLN A 115 -4.53 -12.20 1.21
N GLU A 116 -4.56 -13.47 0.82
CA GLU A 116 -4.70 -14.59 1.76
C GLU A 116 -3.41 -14.83 2.56
N ASN A 117 -2.25 -14.74 1.90
CA ASN A 117 -0.96 -14.90 2.56
C ASN A 117 -0.76 -13.90 3.72
N ILE A 118 -1.15 -12.65 3.52
CA ILE A 118 -1.02 -11.59 4.54
C ILE A 118 -1.91 -11.85 5.76
N LYS A 119 -3.01 -12.57 5.59
CA LYS A 119 -3.94 -12.90 6.69
C LYS A 119 -3.56 -14.16 7.47
N ASP A 120 -2.60 -14.93 6.96
CA ASP A 120 -2.18 -16.19 7.58
C ASP A 120 -1.04 -15.96 8.60
N PRO A 121 -1.29 -16.11 9.91
CA PRO A 121 -0.26 -15.98 10.93
C PRO A 121 0.58 -17.26 11.13
N TYR A 122 0.21 -18.36 10.47
CA TYR A 122 0.83 -19.67 10.71
C TYR A 122 2.08 -19.89 9.86
N HIS A 123 2.02 -19.57 8.56
CA HIS A 123 3.13 -19.85 7.64
C HIS A 123 4.47 -19.16 7.98
N PRO A 124 4.51 -17.96 8.64
CA PRO A 124 5.79 -17.30 8.90
C PRO A 124 6.73 -18.15 9.75
N GLY A 125 6.20 -18.88 10.73
CA GLY A 125 6.97 -19.79 11.56
C GLY A 125 7.58 -20.97 10.81
N LEU A 126 6.97 -21.33 9.70
CA LEU A 126 7.38 -22.50 8.91
C LEU A 126 8.23 -22.13 7.68
N LEU A 127 8.03 -20.97 7.11
CA LEU A 127 8.59 -20.61 5.80
C LEU A 127 9.55 -19.43 5.83
N HIS A 128 9.47 -18.54 6.84
CA HIS A 128 10.31 -17.35 6.88
C HIS A 128 11.59 -17.59 7.66
N THR A 129 12.54 -18.25 7.04
CA THR A 129 13.84 -18.63 7.62
C THR A 129 14.51 -17.49 8.37
N TRP A 130 14.58 -16.30 7.79
CA TRP A 130 15.23 -15.15 8.40
C TRP A 130 14.55 -14.72 9.71
N PHE A 131 13.21 -14.62 9.71
CA PHE A 131 12.45 -14.22 10.89
C PHE A 131 12.56 -15.25 12.01
N VAL A 132 12.55 -16.53 11.67
CA VAL A 132 12.68 -17.62 12.64
C VAL A 132 14.08 -17.67 13.22
N THR A 133 15.10 -17.62 12.36
CA THR A 133 16.51 -17.78 12.76
C THR A 133 16.97 -16.65 13.68
N PHE A 134 16.57 -15.42 13.38
CA PHE A 134 16.97 -14.25 14.18
C PHE A 134 15.95 -13.80 15.22
N GLY A 135 14.97 -14.64 15.54
CA GLY A 135 14.02 -14.43 16.64
C GLY A 135 13.06 -13.27 16.43
N LEU A 136 12.84 -12.83 15.18
CA LEU A 136 11.82 -11.85 14.82
C LEU A 136 10.42 -12.47 14.81
N TRP A 137 10.34 -13.75 14.48
CA TRP A 137 9.18 -14.59 14.77
C TRP A 137 9.51 -15.55 15.91
N ARG A 138 8.59 -15.71 16.84
CA ARG A 138 8.73 -16.58 18.02
C ARG A 138 7.47 -17.43 18.17
N ALA A 139 7.63 -18.64 18.68
CA ALA A 139 6.51 -19.54 18.93
C ALA A 139 5.50 -19.00 19.97
N ASP A 140 5.95 -18.11 20.87
CA ASP A 140 5.11 -17.47 21.88
C ASP A 140 4.39 -16.20 21.36
N ASN A 141 4.53 -15.84 20.09
CA ASN A 141 3.77 -14.74 19.51
C ASN A 141 2.27 -15.07 19.51
N LYS A 142 1.50 -14.17 20.12
CA LYS A 142 0.04 -14.25 20.05
C LYS A 142 -0.43 -13.54 18.80
N SER A 143 -1.12 -14.27 17.94
CA SER A 143 -1.67 -13.72 16.70
C SER A 143 -3.17 -13.85 16.68
N GLU A 144 -3.83 -12.83 16.16
CA GLU A 144 -5.27 -12.81 15.96
C GLU A 144 -5.61 -12.23 14.58
N LEU A 145 -6.73 -12.64 14.03
CA LEU A 145 -7.29 -12.11 12.81
C LEU A 145 -8.59 -11.38 13.14
N ARG A 146 -8.70 -10.14 12.70
CA ARG A 146 -9.90 -9.30 12.81
C ARG A 146 -10.39 -8.93 11.42
N MET A 147 -11.69 -8.98 11.21
CA MET A 147 -12.32 -8.59 9.96
C MET A 147 -13.28 -7.42 10.19
N ASP A 148 -13.54 -6.65 9.13
CA ASP A 148 -14.63 -5.70 9.11
C ASP A 148 -15.99 -6.44 9.08
N ASP A 149 -17.07 -5.75 9.47
CA ASP A 149 -18.41 -6.35 9.57
C ASP A 149 -18.94 -6.84 8.21
N LYS A 150 -18.43 -6.31 7.12
CA LYS A 150 -18.79 -6.70 5.75
C LYS A 150 -17.87 -7.80 5.18
N HIS A 151 -16.93 -8.31 5.97
CA HIS A 151 -15.96 -9.36 5.60
C HIS A 151 -15.13 -9.05 4.35
N ARG A 152 -14.88 -7.77 4.05
CA ARG A 152 -14.09 -7.32 2.91
C ARG A 152 -12.63 -7.13 3.27
N HIS A 153 -12.39 -6.64 4.47
CA HIS A 153 -11.09 -6.23 4.95
C HIS A 153 -10.70 -7.06 6.16
N ALA A 154 -9.40 -7.21 6.35
CA ALA A 154 -8.90 -7.93 7.52
C ALA A 154 -7.63 -7.27 8.07
N ALA A 155 -7.42 -7.42 9.36
CA ALA A 155 -6.18 -7.11 10.04
C ALA A 155 -5.69 -8.36 10.76
N MET A 156 -4.49 -8.80 10.43
CA MET A 156 -3.74 -9.78 11.19
C MET A 156 -2.84 -9.02 12.17
N ILE A 157 -2.95 -9.34 13.43
CA ILE A 157 -2.24 -8.68 14.52
C ILE A 157 -1.37 -9.72 15.23
N SER A 158 -0.10 -9.44 15.39
CA SER A 158 0.79 -10.29 16.19
C SER A 158 1.42 -9.48 17.30
N THR A 159 1.38 -10.03 18.50
CA THR A 159 1.94 -9.42 19.70
C THR A 159 3.01 -10.34 20.25
N ARG A 160 4.20 -9.81 20.45
CA ARG A 160 5.31 -10.53 21.06
C ARG A 160 5.11 -10.59 22.57
N GLY A 161 5.42 -11.74 23.17
CA GLY A 161 5.48 -11.88 24.62
C GLY A 161 6.53 -10.94 25.24
N ALA A 162 6.37 -10.61 26.52
CA ALA A 162 7.29 -9.74 27.22
C ALA A 162 8.72 -10.33 27.20
N ALA A 163 9.72 -9.46 27.01
CA ALA A 163 11.12 -9.86 27.09
C ALA A 163 11.38 -10.47 28.47
N GLY A 164 11.90 -11.68 28.51
CA GLY A 164 12.17 -12.43 29.76
C GLY A 164 11.15 -13.53 30.07
N GLN A 165 10.00 -13.60 29.43
CA GLN A 165 9.08 -14.76 29.54
C GLN A 165 9.29 -15.80 28.43
N ALA A 166 10.50 -15.92 27.93
CA ALA A 166 10.87 -16.97 26.96
C ALA A 166 10.99 -18.34 27.71
N THR A 167 9.87 -18.79 28.25
CA THR A 167 9.75 -20.19 28.68
C THR A 167 9.41 -21.03 27.45
N GLY A 168 10.35 -21.81 26.97
CA GLY A 168 10.14 -22.82 25.91
C GLY A 168 10.30 -22.35 24.47
N GLY A 169 10.12 -21.07 24.15
CA GLY A 169 9.99 -20.61 22.75
C GLY A 169 11.25 -20.75 21.88
N ALA A 170 12.44 -20.67 22.43
CA ALA A 170 13.67 -20.78 21.65
C ALA A 170 14.00 -22.24 21.26
N SER A 171 13.69 -23.21 22.13
CA SER A 171 13.94 -24.62 21.82
C SER A 171 13.00 -25.16 20.74
N ASP A 172 11.76 -24.71 20.74
CA ASP A 172 10.76 -25.21 19.79
C ASP A 172 11.00 -24.67 18.38
N VAL A 173 11.48 -23.44 18.26
CA VAL A 173 11.80 -22.81 16.98
C VAL A 173 12.97 -23.51 16.27
N THR A 174 13.95 -24.03 17.02
CA THR A 174 15.10 -24.75 16.44
C THR A 174 14.74 -26.07 15.78
N GLN A 175 13.56 -26.62 16.08
CA GLN A 175 13.04 -27.84 15.46
C GLN A 175 12.34 -27.58 14.13
N VAL A 176 12.04 -26.32 13.80
CA VAL A 176 11.41 -25.95 12.55
C VAL A 176 12.42 -25.98 11.42
N SER A 177 12.06 -26.61 10.30
CA SER A 177 12.96 -26.74 9.12
C SER A 177 13.44 -25.40 8.54
N SER A 178 12.72 -24.32 8.79
CA SER A 178 13.11 -22.97 8.40
C SER A 178 14.20 -22.35 9.27
N PHE A 179 14.48 -22.90 10.45
CA PHE A 179 15.59 -22.44 11.29
C PHE A 179 16.94 -22.88 10.69
N LYS A 180 17.88 -21.96 10.61
CA LYS A 180 19.23 -22.20 10.07
C LYS A 180 20.29 -21.68 11.03
N ALA A 181 20.79 -22.54 11.89
CA ALA A 181 21.82 -22.20 12.89
C ALA A 181 23.13 -21.67 12.28
N SER A 182 23.38 -21.99 10.99
CA SER A 182 24.56 -21.52 10.26
C SER A 182 24.40 -20.13 9.65
N MET A 183 23.23 -19.52 9.71
CA MET A 183 23.05 -18.14 9.22
C MET A 183 23.58 -17.14 10.24
N GLU A 184 24.37 -16.22 9.74
CA GLU A 184 24.93 -15.11 10.52
C GLU A 184 24.51 -13.79 9.90
N LEU A 185 24.33 -12.77 10.71
CA LEU A 185 24.13 -11.40 10.25
C LEU A 185 25.45 -10.69 10.15
N ASN A 186 25.72 -10.08 8.99
CA ASN A 186 26.90 -9.24 8.81
C ASN A 186 26.88 -8.01 9.73
N ASP A 187 25.68 -7.54 10.06
CA ASP A 187 25.48 -6.41 10.96
C ASP A 187 24.39 -6.75 11.98
N PRO A 188 24.80 -7.10 13.24
CA PRO A 188 23.85 -7.42 14.31
C PRO A 188 22.91 -6.27 14.68
N SER A 189 23.25 -5.02 14.34
CA SER A 189 22.40 -3.85 14.63
C SER A 189 21.03 -3.92 13.95
N PHE A 190 20.86 -4.74 12.92
CA PHE A 190 19.55 -5.01 12.32
C PHE A 190 18.55 -5.63 13.31
N LEU A 191 19.03 -6.22 14.40
CA LEU A 191 18.18 -6.77 15.46
C LEU A 191 17.90 -5.76 16.57
N ASP A 192 18.62 -4.66 16.61
CA ASP A 192 18.43 -3.59 17.58
C ASP A 192 17.20 -2.76 17.21
N ILE A 193 16.09 -3.14 17.82
CA ILE A 193 14.84 -2.43 17.65
C ILE A 193 14.72 -1.44 18.78
N VAL A 194 14.84 -0.15 18.46
CA VAL A 194 14.55 0.92 19.41
C VAL A 194 13.04 0.98 19.60
N PRO A 195 12.49 0.64 20.78
CA PRO A 195 11.07 0.74 21.04
C PRO A 195 10.66 2.20 21.10
N GLU A 196 9.85 2.63 20.15
CA GLU A 196 9.19 3.93 20.24
C GLU A 196 7.86 3.81 20.99
N PRO A 197 7.43 4.84 21.73
CA PRO A 197 6.22 4.77 22.57
C PRO A 197 4.95 4.34 21.83
N TRP A 198 4.82 4.66 20.55
CA TRP A 198 3.64 4.30 19.77
C TRP A 198 3.63 2.85 19.26
N TRP A 199 4.73 2.12 19.40
CA TRP A 199 4.82 0.69 19.09
C TRP A 199 4.28 -0.22 20.19
N GLY A 200 3.89 0.31 21.33
CA GLY A 200 3.32 -0.49 22.43
C GLY A 200 2.24 -1.45 21.93
N GLY A 201 2.22 -2.69 22.46
CA GLY A 201 1.31 -3.76 22.08
C GLY A 201 1.76 -4.51 20.81
N PRO A 202 0.98 -4.52 19.69
CA PRO A 202 1.31 -5.32 18.51
C PRO A 202 2.68 -5.00 17.92
N THR A 203 3.48 -6.05 17.65
CA THR A 203 4.77 -5.95 16.94
C THR A 203 4.61 -6.08 15.44
N ALA A 204 3.52 -6.70 15.00
CA ALA A 204 3.14 -6.71 13.60
C ALA A 204 1.64 -6.46 13.45
N VAL A 205 1.28 -5.60 12.52
CA VAL A 205 -0.09 -5.38 12.06
C VAL A 205 -0.08 -5.40 10.55
N MET A 206 -0.83 -6.31 9.96
CA MET A 206 -0.94 -6.46 8.51
C MET A 206 -2.39 -6.32 8.12
N MET A 207 -2.73 -5.22 7.44
CA MET A 207 -4.09 -4.93 7.01
C MET A 207 -4.24 -5.17 5.52
N THR A 208 -5.24 -5.92 5.14
CA THR A 208 -5.69 -6.06 3.76
C THR A 208 -6.90 -5.17 3.54
N LEU A 209 -6.74 -4.16 2.70
CA LEU A 209 -7.82 -3.31 2.23
C LEU A 209 -8.21 -3.76 0.82
N PHE A 210 -9.27 -4.57 0.76
CA PHE A 210 -9.75 -5.10 -0.52
C PHE A 210 -10.10 -3.94 -1.49
N PRO A 211 -9.81 -4.04 -2.79
CA PRO A 211 -9.27 -5.24 -3.44
C PRO A 211 -7.73 -5.33 -3.48
N SER A 212 -6.99 -4.25 -3.31
CA SER A 212 -5.62 -4.22 -3.83
C SER A 212 -4.58 -3.58 -2.91
N VAL A 213 -4.97 -3.12 -1.73
CA VAL A 213 -4.04 -2.40 -0.85
C VAL A 213 -3.74 -3.20 0.41
N ILE A 214 -2.46 -3.25 0.79
CA ILE A 214 -2.00 -3.81 2.05
C ILE A 214 -1.19 -2.75 2.77
N PHE A 215 -1.55 -2.50 4.02
CA PHE A 215 -0.74 -1.74 4.96
C PHE A 215 -0.13 -2.67 5.98
N GLN A 216 1.16 -2.58 6.17
CA GLN A 216 1.88 -3.45 7.07
C GLN A 216 2.75 -2.63 8.00
N GLN A 217 2.59 -2.84 9.29
CA GLN A 217 3.60 -2.51 10.30
C GLN A 217 4.35 -3.79 10.63
N GLN A 218 5.65 -3.70 10.63
CA GLN A 218 6.51 -4.75 11.14
C GLN A 218 7.59 -4.12 11.99
N VAL A 219 7.49 -4.35 13.28
CA VAL A 219 8.30 -3.71 14.29
C VAL A 219 8.29 -2.18 14.13
N ASN A 220 9.38 -1.56 13.71
CA ASN A 220 9.54 -0.12 13.55
C ASN A 220 9.46 0.35 12.07
N SER A 221 9.00 -0.50 11.18
CA SER A 221 8.82 -0.15 9.77
C SER A 221 7.36 -0.23 9.35
N VAL A 222 6.97 0.66 8.45
CA VAL A 222 5.67 0.64 7.78
C VAL A 222 5.90 0.45 6.29
N SER A 223 5.17 -0.47 5.70
CA SER A 223 5.14 -0.64 4.25
C SER A 223 3.71 -0.58 3.72
N THR A 224 3.58 -0.06 2.51
CA THR A 224 2.34 -0.11 1.75
C THR A 224 2.57 -0.92 0.48
N ARG A 225 1.64 -1.80 0.15
CA ARG A 225 1.67 -2.57 -1.09
C ARG A 225 0.42 -2.27 -1.87
N HIS A 226 0.61 -2.00 -3.15
CA HIS A 226 -0.48 -1.87 -4.09
C HIS A 226 -0.37 -3.01 -5.09
N ILE A 227 -1.30 -3.94 -5.00
CA ILE A 227 -1.35 -5.13 -5.85
C ILE A 227 -2.09 -4.75 -7.12
N GLN A 228 -1.48 -4.99 -8.26
CA GLN A 228 -2.07 -4.73 -9.57
C GLN A 228 -2.06 -6.03 -10.38
N PRO A 229 -3.21 -6.55 -10.78
CA PRO A 229 -3.27 -7.68 -11.70
C PRO A 229 -2.57 -7.34 -13.03
N ASP A 230 -1.78 -8.27 -13.56
CA ASP A 230 -1.07 -8.13 -14.84
C ASP A 230 -1.70 -9.13 -15.84
N GLY A 231 -2.84 -8.75 -16.41
CA GLY A 231 -3.60 -9.58 -17.35
C GLY A 231 -4.70 -10.43 -16.70
N HIS A 232 -5.31 -11.28 -17.51
CA HIS A 232 -6.40 -12.16 -17.09
C HIS A 232 -5.85 -13.39 -16.33
N GLY A 233 -6.21 -13.53 -15.07
CA GLY A 233 -5.84 -14.67 -14.21
C GLY A 233 -4.53 -14.53 -13.43
N ALA A 234 -3.88 -13.37 -13.49
CA ALA A 234 -2.72 -13.06 -12.65
C ALA A 234 -3.13 -12.22 -11.44
#